data_88f26756e05277b29ea043e29409f460
#
_entry.id   88f26756e05277b29ea043e29409f460
#
_cell.length_a   1.000
_cell.length_b   1.000
_cell.length_c   1.000
_cell.angle_alpha   90.00
_cell.angle_beta   90.00
_cell.angle_gamma   90.00
#
_symmetry.space_group_name_H-M   'P 1'
#
loop_
_entity.id
_entity.type
_entity.pdbx_description
1 polymer ?
#
loop_
_entity_poly.entity_id
_entity_poly.type
_entity_poly.pdbx_seq_one_letter_code
_entity_poly.pdbx_strand_id
1 'polypeptide(L)'
;KGRVHFQTGACMNDELAKMDRSLPKPELFARMSALIDKRIHASYRMYPNNYVAHDLLEGKEDFSDHYTAEDKQRFTAYIEQQLERISIPNKDVDFLRGKMLLMYANPLKNYLAAIKE
;
A
#
# COMPACT_ATOMS: atom_id res chain seq x y z
N LYS A 1 2.68 -6.37 -18.95
CA LYS A 1 3.84 -6.50 -18.05
C LYS A 1 3.98 -5.24 -17.20
N GLY A 2 4.06 -5.41 -15.89
CA GLY A 2 4.16 -4.32 -14.94
C GLY A 2 5.61 -3.89 -14.68
N ARG A 3 5.75 -2.81 -13.93
CA ARG A 3 7.05 -2.37 -13.42
C ARG A 3 7.37 -3.16 -12.15
N VAL A 4 8.63 -3.50 -11.98
CA VAL A 4 9.14 -4.19 -10.80
C VAL A 4 10.25 -3.35 -10.17
N HIS A 5 10.22 -3.24 -8.85
CA HIS A 5 11.21 -2.49 -8.09
C HIS A 5 11.70 -3.35 -6.92
N PHE A 6 13.00 -3.45 -6.79
CA PHE A 6 13.64 -4.13 -5.66
C PHE A 6 14.42 -3.11 -4.85
N GLN A 7 14.33 -3.20 -3.55
CA GLN A 7 15.07 -2.32 -2.66
C GLN A 7 15.56 -3.08 -1.43
N THR A 8 16.80 -2.84 -1.05
CA THR A 8 17.38 -3.36 0.19
C THR A 8 17.39 -2.24 1.22
N GLY A 9 17.08 -2.59 2.46
CA GLY A 9 17.16 -1.64 3.57
C GLY A 9 18.54 -1.65 4.24
N ALA A 10 18.75 -0.69 5.11
CA ALA A 10 19.94 -0.67 5.96
C ALA A 10 19.88 -1.78 7.01
N CYS A 11 21.06 -2.19 7.49
CA CYS A 11 21.16 -3.17 8.57
C CYS A 11 20.49 -2.63 9.84
N MET A 12 19.70 -3.49 10.51
CA MET A 12 18.93 -3.11 11.68
C MET A 12 19.53 -3.58 13.00
N ASN A 13 20.75 -4.09 12.99
CA ASN A 13 21.36 -4.66 14.19
C ASN A 13 21.43 -3.66 15.35
N ASP A 14 21.79 -2.42 15.08
CA ASP A 14 21.92 -1.40 16.12
C ASP A 14 20.56 -1.09 16.76
N GLU A 15 19.52 -0.98 15.96
CA GLU A 15 18.17 -0.70 16.45
C GLU A 15 17.63 -1.88 17.26
N LEU A 16 17.85 -3.11 16.78
CA LEU A 16 17.45 -4.31 17.48
C LEU A 16 18.19 -4.48 18.81
N ALA A 17 19.48 -4.10 18.84
CA ALA A 17 20.28 -4.15 20.07
C ALA A 17 19.81 -3.18 21.13
N LYS A 18 19.17 -2.08 20.74
CA LYS A 18 18.65 -1.06 21.66
C LYS A 18 17.28 -1.41 22.25
N MET A 19 16.65 -2.48 21.78
CA MET A 19 15.35 -2.88 22.29
C MET A 19 15.44 -3.42 23.73
N ASP A 20 14.42 -3.11 24.51
CA ASP A 20 14.32 -3.56 25.91
C ASP A 20 14.03 -5.05 25.97
N ARG A 21 15.05 -5.85 26.28
CA ARG A 21 14.97 -7.31 26.36
C ARG A 21 14.25 -7.79 27.62
N SER A 22 13.93 -6.89 28.56
CA SER A 22 13.18 -7.26 29.77
C SER A 22 11.68 -7.36 29.53
N LEU A 23 11.19 -6.88 28.37
CA LEU A 23 9.78 -6.95 28.00
C LEU A 23 9.31 -8.41 27.85
N PRO A 24 8.03 -8.71 28.12
CA PRO A 24 7.46 -10.01 27.77
C PRO A 24 7.67 -10.33 26.29
N LYS A 25 7.95 -11.59 25.97
CA LYS A 25 8.26 -12.00 24.59
C LYS A 25 7.20 -11.55 23.56
N PRO A 26 5.89 -11.68 23.81
CA PRO A 26 4.91 -11.21 22.81
C PRO A 26 5.03 -9.72 22.51
N GLU A 27 5.28 -8.89 23.54
CA GLU A 27 5.46 -7.46 23.37
C GLU A 27 6.75 -7.13 22.64
N LEU A 28 7.86 -7.80 22.98
CA LEU A 28 9.13 -7.64 22.30
C LEU A 28 9.01 -7.99 20.82
N PHE A 29 8.38 -9.11 20.49
CA PHE A 29 8.18 -9.54 19.11
C PHE A 29 7.30 -8.55 18.34
N ALA A 30 6.25 -8.02 18.98
CA ALA A 30 5.38 -7.02 18.36
C ALA A 30 6.17 -5.75 18.00
N ARG A 31 7.06 -5.30 18.89
CA ARG A 31 7.91 -4.13 18.63
C ARG A 31 8.93 -4.39 17.51
N MET A 32 9.53 -5.58 17.49
CA MET A 32 10.46 -5.97 16.42
C MET A 32 9.73 -6.02 15.08
N SER A 33 8.55 -6.63 15.03
CA SER A 33 7.74 -6.68 13.81
C SER A 33 7.35 -5.29 13.33
N ALA A 34 6.93 -4.41 14.24
CA ALA A 34 6.56 -3.05 13.90
C ALA A 34 7.74 -2.26 13.31
N LEU A 35 8.95 -2.47 13.84
CA LEU A 35 10.15 -1.84 13.30
C LEU A 35 10.46 -2.33 11.90
N ILE A 36 10.37 -3.64 11.69
CA ILE A 36 10.60 -4.25 10.37
C ILE A 36 9.56 -3.73 9.37
N ASP A 37 8.28 -3.75 9.75
CA ASP A 37 7.20 -3.25 8.90
C ASP A 37 7.41 -1.79 8.52
N LYS A 38 7.77 -0.96 9.48
CA LYS A 38 8.03 0.46 9.22
C LYS A 38 9.15 0.64 8.19
N ARG A 39 10.24 -0.13 8.32
CA ARG A 39 11.35 -0.08 7.38
C ARG A 39 10.93 -0.54 5.97
N ILE A 40 10.16 -1.62 5.89
CA ILE A 40 9.64 -2.11 4.62
C ILE A 40 8.72 -1.05 3.98
N HIS A 41 7.77 -0.55 4.75
CA HIS A 41 6.79 0.42 4.23
C HIS A 41 7.44 1.73 3.81
N ALA A 42 8.42 2.22 4.56
CA ALA A 42 9.14 3.46 4.22
C ALA A 42 9.96 3.33 2.93
N SER A 43 10.33 2.11 2.55
CA SER A 43 11.11 1.86 1.35
C SER A 43 10.25 1.53 0.12
N TYR A 44 8.94 1.51 0.24
CA TYR A 44 8.04 1.28 -0.90
C TYR A 44 8.24 2.34 -1.98
N ARG A 45 8.27 1.89 -3.22
CA ARG A 45 8.17 2.78 -4.37
C ARG A 45 6.72 2.87 -4.80
N MET A 46 6.17 4.09 -4.80
CA MET A 46 4.78 4.32 -5.22
C MET A 46 4.73 4.60 -6.72
N TYR A 47 3.64 4.16 -7.33
CA TYR A 47 3.36 4.37 -8.75
C TYR A 47 2.05 5.16 -8.89
N PRO A 48 1.80 5.79 -10.05
CA PRO A 48 0.58 6.58 -10.25
C PRO A 48 -0.70 5.86 -9.85
N ASN A 49 -0.81 4.57 -10.12
CA ASN A 49 -2.01 3.79 -9.77
C ASN A 49 -2.30 3.75 -8.27
N ASN A 50 -1.27 3.78 -7.43
CA ASN A 50 -1.45 3.83 -5.98
C ASN A 50 -2.16 5.12 -5.55
N TYR A 51 -1.75 6.24 -6.13
CA TYR A 51 -2.34 7.55 -5.85
C TYR A 51 -3.75 7.67 -6.41
N VAL A 52 -3.98 7.18 -7.63
CA VAL A 52 -5.32 7.17 -8.24
C VAL A 52 -6.29 6.37 -7.37
N ALA A 53 -5.88 5.17 -6.95
CA ALA A 53 -6.74 4.31 -6.12
C ALA A 53 -7.10 4.98 -4.80
N HIS A 54 -6.14 5.64 -4.16
CA HIS A 54 -6.37 6.37 -2.92
C HIS A 54 -7.41 7.48 -3.12
N ASP A 55 -7.21 8.30 -4.14
CA ASP A 55 -8.11 9.42 -4.41
C ASP A 55 -9.52 8.96 -4.77
N LEU A 56 -9.64 7.88 -5.56
CA LEU A 56 -10.94 7.31 -5.88
C LEU A 56 -11.68 6.78 -4.65
N LEU A 57 -10.97 6.15 -3.72
CA LEU A 57 -11.57 5.64 -2.48
C LEU A 57 -12.04 6.76 -1.56
N GLU A 58 -11.25 7.82 -1.44
CA GLU A 58 -11.55 8.94 -0.56
C GLU A 58 -12.51 9.96 -1.19
N GLY A 59 -12.78 9.84 -2.48
CA GLY A 59 -13.60 10.81 -3.22
C GLY A 59 -12.95 12.19 -3.29
N LYS A 60 -11.63 12.23 -3.37
CA LYS A 60 -10.82 13.45 -3.34
C LYS A 60 -9.79 13.45 -4.48
N GLU A 61 -9.06 14.53 -4.59
CA GLU A 61 -7.97 14.66 -5.55
C GLU A 61 -6.68 15.13 -4.85
N ASP A 62 -6.45 14.63 -3.64
CA ASP A 62 -5.32 15.04 -2.79
C ASP A 62 -3.96 14.75 -3.43
N PHE A 63 -3.87 13.72 -4.25
CA PHE A 63 -2.63 13.29 -4.89
C PHE A 63 -2.64 13.47 -6.40
N SER A 64 -3.47 14.38 -6.91
CA SER A 64 -3.58 14.62 -8.36
C SER A 64 -2.25 15.04 -9.03
N ASP A 65 -1.30 15.56 -8.25
CA ASP A 65 0.02 15.92 -8.75
C ASP A 65 0.90 14.69 -9.08
N HIS A 66 0.51 13.51 -8.58
CA HIS A 66 1.28 12.28 -8.74
C HIS A 66 0.81 11.41 -9.91
N TYR A 67 -0.23 11.84 -10.62
CA TYR A 67 -0.75 11.11 -11.78
C TYR A 67 -1.37 12.08 -12.79
N THR A 68 -1.48 11.61 -14.04
CA THR A 68 -2.14 12.36 -15.10
C THR A 68 -3.58 11.92 -15.25
N ALA A 69 -4.38 12.73 -15.98
CA ALA A 69 -5.76 12.34 -16.33
C ALA A 69 -5.77 11.02 -17.13
N GLU A 70 -4.75 10.82 -17.98
CA GLU A 70 -4.59 9.57 -18.73
C GLU A 70 -4.31 8.38 -17.82
N ASP A 71 -3.45 8.56 -16.82
CA ASP A 71 -3.17 7.51 -15.81
C ASP A 71 -4.45 7.09 -15.11
N LYS A 72 -5.25 8.06 -14.68
CA LYS A 72 -6.52 7.81 -14.00
C LYS A 72 -7.48 7.05 -14.90
N GLN A 73 -7.63 7.46 -16.13
CA GLN A 73 -8.52 6.83 -17.10
C GLN A 73 -8.10 5.38 -17.37
N ARG A 74 -6.82 5.17 -17.60
CA ARG A 74 -6.25 3.85 -17.88
C ARG A 74 -6.44 2.90 -16.69
N PHE A 75 -6.17 3.37 -15.49
CA PHE A 75 -6.33 2.57 -14.27
C PHE A 75 -7.80 2.23 -14.02
N THR A 76 -8.69 3.20 -14.16
CA THR A 76 -10.13 2.98 -13.99
C THR A 76 -10.64 1.94 -14.97
N ALA A 77 -10.24 2.04 -16.24
CA ALA A 77 -10.60 1.06 -17.26
C ALA A 77 -10.06 -0.33 -16.92
N TYR A 78 -8.84 -0.41 -16.42
CA TYR A 78 -8.23 -1.68 -15.98
C TYR A 78 -9.05 -2.33 -14.85
N ILE A 79 -9.42 -1.56 -13.84
CA ILE A 79 -10.24 -2.08 -12.72
C ILE A 79 -11.57 -2.62 -13.24
N GLU A 80 -12.26 -1.89 -14.10
CA GLU A 80 -13.54 -2.36 -14.66
C GLU A 80 -13.37 -3.63 -15.48
N GLN A 81 -12.29 -3.72 -16.25
CA GLN A 81 -11.97 -4.93 -17.02
C GLN A 81 -11.73 -6.14 -16.10
N GLN A 82 -11.02 -5.93 -14.99
CA GLN A 82 -10.80 -7.01 -14.03
C GLN A 82 -12.09 -7.45 -13.34
N LEU A 83 -12.99 -6.52 -13.04
CA LEU A 83 -14.30 -6.83 -12.47
C LEU A 83 -15.14 -7.69 -13.41
N GLU A 84 -15.10 -7.41 -14.70
CA GLU A 84 -15.83 -8.20 -15.71
C GLU A 84 -15.39 -9.66 -15.75
N ARG A 85 -14.13 -9.94 -15.42
CA ARG A 85 -13.57 -11.29 -15.41
C ARG A 85 -14.05 -12.15 -14.24
N ILE A 86 -14.60 -11.51 -13.21
CA ILE A 86 -15.10 -12.23 -12.05
C ILE A 86 -16.48 -12.79 -12.37
N SER A 87 -16.60 -14.11 -12.36
CA SER A 87 -17.85 -14.81 -12.70
C SER A 87 -18.36 -15.55 -11.47
N ILE A 88 -19.15 -14.87 -10.66
CA ILE A 88 -19.77 -15.42 -9.45
C ILE A 88 -21.26 -15.03 -9.42
N PRO A 89 -22.13 -15.89 -8.82
CA PRO A 89 -23.53 -15.53 -8.67
C PRO A 89 -23.71 -14.35 -7.72
N ASN A 90 -24.68 -13.49 -8.02
CA ASN A 90 -25.01 -12.31 -7.19
C ASN A 90 -23.82 -11.39 -6.93
N LYS A 91 -23.02 -11.16 -7.95
CA LYS A 91 -21.82 -10.34 -7.86
C LYS A 91 -22.12 -8.92 -7.41
N ASP A 92 -21.55 -8.52 -6.26
CA ASP A 92 -21.62 -7.14 -5.78
C ASP A 92 -20.44 -6.36 -6.34
N VAL A 93 -20.65 -5.69 -7.46
CA VAL A 93 -19.61 -4.98 -8.21
C VAL A 93 -19.02 -3.84 -7.39
N ASP A 94 -19.83 -3.09 -6.66
CA ASP A 94 -19.33 -1.97 -5.85
C ASP A 94 -18.42 -2.44 -4.72
N PHE A 95 -18.79 -3.53 -4.05
CA PHE A 95 -17.95 -4.14 -3.00
C PHE A 95 -16.62 -4.60 -3.58
N LEU A 96 -16.65 -5.31 -4.70
CA LEU A 96 -15.44 -5.83 -5.35
C LEU A 96 -14.53 -4.70 -5.85
N ARG A 97 -15.14 -3.66 -6.42
CA ARG A 97 -14.38 -2.48 -6.87
C ARG A 97 -13.65 -1.82 -5.70
N GLY A 98 -14.35 -1.63 -4.58
CA GLY A 98 -13.74 -1.07 -3.38
C GLY A 98 -12.57 -1.91 -2.87
N LYS A 99 -12.70 -3.24 -2.89
CA LYS A 99 -11.61 -4.13 -2.47
C LYS A 99 -10.42 -4.09 -3.41
N MET A 100 -10.67 -4.02 -4.73
CA MET A 100 -9.58 -3.86 -5.70
C MET A 100 -8.84 -2.54 -5.52
N LEU A 101 -9.59 -1.44 -5.32
CA LEU A 101 -8.96 -0.14 -5.06
C LEU A 101 -8.13 -0.17 -3.78
N LEU A 102 -8.59 -0.85 -2.74
CA LEU A 102 -7.83 -1.01 -1.49
C LEU A 102 -6.50 -1.71 -1.71
N MET A 103 -6.44 -2.72 -2.59
CA MET A 103 -5.19 -3.39 -2.91
C MET A 103 -4.11 -2.41 -3.38
N TYR A 104 -4.50 -1.43 -4.18
CA TYR A 104 -3.57 -0.44 -4.72
C TYR A 104 -3.36 0.74 -3.77
N ALA A 105 -4.36 1.08 -2.95
CA ALA A 105 -4.28 2.22 -2.03
C ALA A 105 -3.55 1.88 -0.73
N ASN A 106 -3.63 0.64 -0.25
CA ASN A 106 -3.03 0.25 1.02
C ASN A 106 -1.51 0.43 1.08
N PRO A 107 -0.74 0.08 0.03
CA PRO A 107 0.69 0.38 0.04
C PRO A 107 1.00 1.86 0.25
N LEU A 108 0.22 2.74 -0.37
CA LEU A 108 0.39 4.19 -0.17
C LEU A 108 0.07 4.60 1.27
N LYS A 109 -1.00 4.10 1.85
CA LYS A 109 -1.36 4.38 3.26
C LYS A 109 -0.25 3.95 4.20
N ASN A 110 0.29 2.77 4.00
CA ASN A 110 1.38 2.24 4.82
C ASN A 110 2.66 3.05 4.64
N TYR A 111 2.98 3.43 3.40
CA TYR A 111 4.13 4.27 3.09
C TYR A 111 4.03 5.63 3.79
N LEU A 112 2.89 6.31 3.67
CA LEU A 112 2.67 7.62 4.28
C LEU A 112 2.76 7.54 5.81
N ALA A 113 2.21 6.51 6.42
CA ALA A 113 2.32 6.30 7.86
C ALA A 113 3.77 6.07 8.29
N ALA A 114 4.55 5.34 7.51
CA ALA A 114 5.94 5.01 7.83
C ALA A 114 6.87 6.23 7.74
N ILE A 115 6.63 7.13 6.79
CA ILE A 115 7.48 8.32 6.58
C ILE A 115 7.05 9.54 7.40
N LYS A 116 5.93 9.45 8.12
CA LYS A 116 5.34 10.58 8.84
C LYS A 116 6.19 11.09 9.99
N GLU A 117 7.12 10.31 10.50
CA GLU A 117 8.02 10.68 11.58
C GLU A 117 9.29 11.34 11.09
#